data_5285fd2009763e2412248b3fc4f88bde
#
_entry.id   5285fd2009763e2412248b3fc4f88bde
#
_cell.length_a   1.000
_cell.length_b   1.000
_cell.length_c   1.000
_cell.angle_alpha   90.00
_cell.angle_beta   90.00
_cell.angle_gamma   90.00
#
_symmetry.space_group_name_H-M   'P 1'
#
loop_
_entity.id
_entity.type
_entity.pdbx_description
1 polymer ?
#
loop_
_entity_poly.entity_id
_entity_poly.type
_entity_poly.pdbx_seq_one_letter_code
_entity_poly.pdbx_strand_id
1 'polypeptide(L)'
;MQTIFYIILVPMVYLAVGVFVLGTLVRIVKILKGPKHPTTLQIYPERKAKWLGTLYDTFFFPTVRRHKPVLWVFLILFHVGLVLLFIGHLELIWDLGLFQIIPHEPFLGKGFVGLTLLVSLLFFLFRRFSSPVRELSVPEDYYLLILLFLIILFGSQMDWARRWYDYGELSLEDYRDYFTSLIAFRPELPYNATFSGHSFMLILHVFLANLFLIFFFFFQSMHAFLSLH
;
A
#
# COMPACT_ATOMS: atom_id res chain seq x y z
N MET A 1 26.15 -6.04 11.20
CA MET A 1 24.83 -5.37 11.06
C MET A 1 24.76 -4.45 9.84
N GLN A 2 25.76 -3.61 9.59
CA GLN A 2 25.77 -2.68 8.45
C GLN A 2 25.58 -3.36 7.08
N THR A 3 26.17 -4.55 6.86
CA THR A 3 26.01 -5.30 5.61
C THR A 3 24.56 -5.74 5.37
N ILE A 4 23.87 -6.19 6.42
CA ILE A 4 22.44 -6.62 6.31
C ILE A 4 21.56 -5.40 5.99
N PHE A 5 21.82 -4.27 6.62
CA PHE A 5 21.09 -3.03 6.38
C PHE A 5 21.26 -2.57 4.93
N TYR A 6 22.49 -2.58 4.43
CA TYR A 6 22.75 -2.28 3.03
C TYR A 6 22.01 -3.21 2.08
N ILE A 7 22.00 -4.53 2.34
CA ILE A 7 21.28 -5.51 1.52
C ILE A 7 19.78 -5.21 1.47
N ILE A 8 19.18 -4.86 2.61
CA ILE A 8 17.73 -4.57 2.68
C ILE A 8 17.39 -3.26 1.99
N LEU A 9 18.20 -2.23 2.23
CA LEU A 9 17.92 -0.87 1.78
C LEU A 9 18.30 -0.62 0.31
N VAL A 10 19.14 -1.45 -0.30
CA VAL A 10 19.61 -1.21 -1.67
C VAL A 10 19.25 -2.38 -2.61
N PRO A 11 19.97 -3.50 -2.64
CA PRO A 11 19.70 -4.54 -3.64
C PRO A 11 18.32 -5.17 -3.50
N MET A 12 17.80 -5.33 -2.29
CA MET A 12 16.47 -5.87 -2.08
C MET A 12 15.37 -4.93 -2.58
N VAL A 13 15.56 -3.60 -2.47
CA VAL A 13 14.62 -2.61 -3.02
C VAL A 13 14.57 -2.71 -4.54
N TYR A 14 15.73 -2.74 -5.22
CA TYR A 14 15.77 -2.92 -6.67
C TYR A 14 15.11 -4.21 -7.12
N LEU A 15 15.38 -5.32 -6.41
CA LEU A 15 14.76 -6.60 -6.70
C LEU A 15 13.23 -6.53 -6.54
N ALA A 16 12.75 -5.98 -5.43
CA ALA A 16 11.33 -5.90 -5.11
C ALA A 16 10.56 -5.03 -6.12
N VAL A 17 11.10 -3.83 -6.42
CA VAL A 17 10.52 -2.93 -7.42
C VAL A 17 10.59 -3.56 -8.81
N GLY A 18 11.70 -4.19 -9.18
CA GLY A 18 11.85 -4.88 -10.46
C GLY A 18 10.81 -6.00 -10.63
N VAL A 19 10.64 -6.87 -9.64
CA VAL A 19 9.63 -7.95 -9.66
C VAL A 19 8.21 -7.38 -9.76
N PHE A 20 7.91 -6.34 -8.98
CA PHE A 20 6.60 -5.71 -9.01
C PHE A 20 6.28 -5.07 -10.37
N VAL A 21 7.20 -4.27 -10.91
CA VAL A 21 7.00 -3.56 -12.19
C VAL A 21 6.93 -4.55 -13.34
N LEU A 22 7.91 -5.45 -13.48
CA LEU A 22 7.93 -6.45 -14.55
C LEU A 22 6.72 -7.37 -14.48
N GLY A 23 6.36 -7.81 -13.28
CA GLY A 23 5.19 -8.63 -13.07
C GLY A 23 3.89 -7.94 -13.46
N THR A 24 3.73 -6.67 -13.08
CA THR A 24 2.57 -5.85 -13.46
C THR A 24 2.51 -5.66 -14.98
N LEU A 25 3.62 -5.34 -15.63
CA LEU A 25 3.69 -5.20 -17.09
C LEU A 25 3.31 -6.50 -17.82
N VAL A 26 3.83 -7.65 -17.37
CA VAL A 26 3.47 -8.95 -17.94
C VAL A 26 1.96 -9.21 -17.85
N ARG A 27 1.33 -8.83 -16.73
CA ARG A 27 -0.12 -8.97 -16.57
C ARG A 27 -0.90 -8.06 -17.49
N ILE A 28 -0.54 -6.79 -17.56
CA ILE A 28 -1.18 -5.83 -18.48
C ILE A 28 -1.10 -6.37 -19.91
N VAL A 29 0.07 -6.83 -20.35
CA VAL A 29 0.23 -7.41 -21.69
C VAL A 29 -0.65 -8.65 -21.89
N LYS A 30 -0.74 -9.56 -20.90
CA LYS A 30 -1.63 -10.72 -20.97
C LYS A 30 -3.09 -10.33 -21.09
N ILE A 31 -3.56 -9.34 -20.33
CA ILE A 31 -4.93 -8.83 -20.41
C ILE A 31 -5.21 -8.22 -21.79
N LEU A 32 -4.29 -7.39 -22.29
CA LEU A 32 -4.46 -6.73 -23.59
C LEU A 32 -4.42 -7.71 -24.77
N LYS A 33 -3.64 -8.79 -24.67
CA LYS A 33 -3.51 -9.85 -25.69
C LYS A 33 -4.50 -10.99 -25.51
N GLY A 34 -5.25 -11.03 -24.40
CA GLY A 34 -6.20 -12.08 -24.11
C GLY A 34 -7.30 -12.17 -25.17
N PRO A 35 -7.86 -13.38 -25.42
CA PRO A 35 -8.91 -13.56 -26.37
C PRO A 35 -10.14 -12.78 -25.94
N LYS A 36 -10.68 -11.95 -26.85
CA LYS A 36 -11.96 -11.27 -26.63
C LYS A 36 -13.07 -12.30 -26.83
N HIS A 37 -13.46 -12.97 -25.77
CA HIS A 37 -14.64 -13.84 -25.83
C HIS A 37 -15.90 -12.98 -25.90
N PRO A 38 -16.78 -13.18 -26.90
CA PRO A 38 -18.08 -12.54 -26.88
C PRO A 38 -18.88 -13.16 -25.73
N THR A 39 -19.02 -12.41 -24.63
CA THR A 39 -19.92 -12.80 -23.54
C THR A 39 -21.35 -12.64 -24.04
N THR A 40 -22.03 -13.74 -24.29
CA THR A 40 -23.47 -13.76 -24.61
C THR A 40 -24.34 -13.54 -23.39
N LEU A 41 -23.77 -13.59 -22.18
CA LEU A 41 -24.45 -13.34 -20.93
C LEU A 41 -24.26 -11.87 -20.50
N GLN A 42 -25.32 -11.08 -20.63
CA GLN A 42 -25.42 -9.76 -20.00
C GLN A 42 -25.70 -9.94 -18.51
N ILE A 43 -24.65 -10.02 -17.70
CA ILE A 43 -24.75 -10.17 -16.23
C ILE A 43 -25.13 -8.82 -15.58
N TYR A 44 -24.85 -7.70 -16.23
CA TYR A 44 -25.12 -6.36 -15.73
C TYR A 44 -26.07 -5.60 -16.65
N PRO A 45 -27.00 -4.77 -16.09
CA PRO A 45 -27.88 -3.94 -16.90
C PRO A 45 -27.05 -2.97 -17.76
N GLU A 46 -27.48 -2.74 -18.98
CA GLU A 46 -26.85 -1.79 -19.90
C GLU A 46 -26.85 -0.38 -19.29
N ARG A 47 -25.69 0.10 -18.89
CA ARG A 47 -25.51 1.51 -18.51
C ARG A 47 -24.98 2.29 -19.71
N LYS A 48 -25.57 3.46 -19.98
CA LYS A 48 -25.17 4.37 -21.10
C LYS A 48 -23.68 4.74 -21.05
N ALA A 49 -23.04 4.76 -19.86
CA ALA A 49 -21.61 5.01 -19.67
C ALA A 49 -21.01 3.88 -18.82
N LYS A 50 -20.65 2.76 -19.44
CA LYS A 50 -20.11 1.57 -18.76
C LYS A 50 -18.89 1.89 -17.92
N TRP A 51 -17.96 2.70 -18.43
CA TRP A 51 -16.72 3.07 -17.73
C TRP A 51 -16.96 3.91 -16.46
N LEU A 52 -17.91 4.87 -16.50
CA LEU A 52 -18.29 5.64 -15.31
C LEU A 52 -18.95 4.76 -14.25
N GLY A 53 -19.79 3.82 -14.69
CA GLY A 53 -20.39 2.84 -13.79
C GLY A 53 -19.33 1.96 -13.11
N THR A 54 -18.37 1.47 -13.88
CA THR A 54 -17.24 0.68 -13.35
C THR A 54 -16.41 1.47 -12.36
N LEU A 55 -16.04 2.72 -12.67
CA LEU A 55 -15.33 3.59 -11.75
C LEU A 55 -16.13 3.82 -10.46
N TYR A 56 -17.42 4.15 -10.58
CA TYR A 56 -18.27 4.34 -9.41
C TYR A 56 -18.35 3.09 -8.53
N ASP A 57 -18.59 1.93 -9.15
CA ASP A 57 -18.69 0.66 -8.42
C ASP A 57 -17.35 0.26 -7.77
N THR A 58 -16.22 0.58 -8.43
CA THR A 58 -14.87 0.30 -7.92
C THR A 58 -14.48 1.19 -6.74
N PHE A 59 -14.78 2.48 -6.80
CA PHE A 59 -14.34 3.42 -5.76
C PHE A 59 -15.34 3.57 -4.61
N PHE A 60 -16.63 3.43 -4.86
CA PHE A 60 -17.68 3.69 -3.86
C PHE A 60 -18.36 2.44 -3.31
N PHE A 61 -18.12 1.26 -3.89
CA PHE A 61 -18.66 -0.02 -3.42
C PHE A 61 -20.16 0.02 -3.05
N PRO A 62 -21.06 0.48 -3.93
CA PRO A 62 -22.47 0.75 -3.59
C PRO A 62 -23.21 -0.48 -3.08
N THR A 63 -22.88 -1.66 -3.58
CA THR A 63 -23.43 -2.94 -3.12
C THR A 63 -23.06 -3.23 -1.68
N VAL A 64 -21.78 -2.99 -1.32
CA VAL A 64 -21.31 -3.17 0.06
C VAL A 64 -21.96 -2.15 0.99
N ARG A 65 -22.07 -0.89 0.55
CA ARG A 65 -22.77 0.16 1.29
C ARG A 65 -24.18 -0.22 1.66
N ARG A 66 -24.93 -0.79 0.69
CA ARG A 66 -26.34 -1.16 0.89
C ARG A 66 -26.52 -2.33 1.86
N HIS A 67 -25.65 -3.34 1.81
CA HIS A 67 -25.85 -4.58 2.55
C HIS A 67 -25.01 -4.69 3.84
N LYS A 68 -23.86 -4.00 3.90
CA LYS A 68 -22.90 -4.05 5.01
C LYS A 68 -22.29 -2.66 5.27
N PRO A 69 -23.07 -1.70 5.80
CA PRO A 69 -22.62 -0.30 5.92
C PRO A 69 -21.37 -0.13 6.80
N VAL A 70 -21.22 -0.90 7.87
CA VAL A 70 -20.03 -0.84 8.73
C VAL A 70 -18.79 -1.29 7.94
N LEU A 71 -18.87 -2.38 7.21
CA LEU A 71 -17.78 -2.83 6.34
C LEU A 71 -17.44 -1.77 5.28
N TRP A 72 -18.45 -1.12 4.72
CA TRP A 72 -18.27 -0.07 3.74
C TRP A 72 -17.49 1.12 4.30
N VAL A 73 -17.80 1.56 5.53
CA VAL A 73 -17.05 2.66 6.18
C VAL A 73 -15.56 2.30 6.28
N PHE A 74 -15.23 1.13 6.80
CA PHE A 74 -13.83 0.70 6.91
C PHE A 74 -13.13 0.51 5.55
N LEU A 75 -13.86 0.05 4.52
CA LEU A 75 -13.33 -0.02 3.17
C LEU A 75 -12.99 1.36 2.62
N ILE A 76 -13.87 2.33 2.75
CA ILE A 76 -13.61 3.70 2.29
C ILE A 76 -12.45 4.33 3.06
N LEU A 77 -12.47 4.24 4.39
CA LEU A 77 -11.38 4.77 5.23
C LEU A 77 -10.02 4.15 4.86
N PHE A 78 -10.00 2.85 4.63
CA PHE A 78 -8.80 2.14 4.22
C PHE A 78 -8.28 2.62 2.85
N HIS A 79 -9.14 2.68 1.83
CA HIS A 79 -8.71 3.08 0.49
C HIS A 79 -8.30 4.55 0.42
N VAL A 80 -9.06 5.43 1.07
CA VAL A 80 -8.67 6.85 1.17
C VAL A 80 -7.35 7.00 1.92
N GLY A 81 -7.20 6.30 3.05
CA GLY A 81 -5.96 6.29 3.81
C GLY A 81 -4.76 5.78 3.00
N LEU A 82 -4.95 4.70 2.20
CA LEU A 82 -3.90 4.20 1.30
C LEU A 82 -3.51 5.21 0.22
N VAL A 83 -4.48 5.88 -0.39
CA VAL A 83 -4.21 6.92 -1.40
C VAL A 83 -3.42 8.06 -0.78
N LEU A 84 -3.82 8.54 0.39
CA LEU A 84 -3.11 9.60 1.11
C LEU A 84 -1.69 9.16 1.51
N LEU A 85 -1.53 7.92 1.99
CA LEU A 85 -0.23 7.35 2.33
C LEU A 85 0.68 7.28 1.08
N PHE A 86 0.13 6.81 -0.04
CA PHE A 86 0.86 6.71 -1.30
C PHE A 86 1.29 8.09 -1.81
N ILE A 87 0.41 9.09 -1.78
CA ILE A 87 0.75 10.48 -2.14
C ILE A 87 1.86 10.99 -1.22
N GLY A 88 1.79 10.73 0.09
CA GLY A 88 2.84 11.09 1.05
C GLY A 88 4.20 10.47 0.71
N HIS A 89 4.22 9.21 0.26
CA HIS A 89 5.46 8.58 -0.22
C HIS A 89 5.98 9.16 -1.53
N LEU A 90 5.09 9.58 -2.45
CA LEU A 90 5.50 10.27 -3.66
C LEU A 90 6.14 11.63 -3.36
N GLU A 91 5.70 12.33 -2.33
CA GLU A 91 6.32 13.59 -1.90
C GLU A 91 7.72 13.43 -1.30
N LEU A 92 8.06 12.22 -0.82
CA LEU A 92 9.44 11.89 -0.44
C LEU A 92 10.36 11.81 -1.67
N ILE A 93 9.82 11.56 -2.87
CA ILE A 93 10.58 11.47 -4.11
C ILE A 93 10.56 12.81 -4.85
N TRP A 94 9.40 13.44 -4.89
CA TRP A 94 9.14 14.65 -5.68
C TRP A 94 8.31 15.63 -4.87
N ASP A 95 8.75 16.87 -4.82
CA ASP A 95 7.93 17.94 -4.22
C ASP A 95 6.76 18.26 -5.17
N LEU A 96 5.64 17.59 -4.95
CA LEU A 96 4.44 17.75 -5.78
C LEU A 96 3.65 19.02 -5.40
N GLY A 97 3.95 19.63 -4.26
CA GLY A 97 3.24 20.78 -3.72
C GLY A 97 1.74 20.53 -3.42
N LEU A 98 1.27 19.29 -3.60
CA LEU A 98 -0.14 18.92 -3.41
C LEU A 98 -0.58 19.11 -1.96
N PHE A 99 0.30 18.82 -1.02
CA PHE A 99 0.02 18.99 0.39
C PHE A 99 0.15 20.44 0.88
N GLN A 100 0.78 21.32 0.11
CA GLN A 100 0.80 22.75 0.39
C GLN A 100 -0.56 23.40 0.12
N ILE A 101 -1.35 22.84 -0.81
CA ILE A 101 -2.67 23.34 -1.21
C ILE A 101 -3.77 22.87 -0.25
N ILE A 102 -3.63 21.65 0.30
CA ILE A 102 -4.58 21.08 1.25
C ILE A 102 -4.03 21.29 2.64
N PRO A 103 -4.68 22.08 3.52
CA PRO A 103 -4.24 22.22 4.90
C PRO A 103 -4.35 20.86 5.61
N HIS A 104 -3.26 20.12 5.59
CA HIS A 104 -3.19 18.71 5.98
C HIS A 104 -2.78 18.51 7.45
N GLU A 105 -2.51 19.59 8.16
CA GLU A 105 -2.13 19.51 9.56
C GLU A 105 -3.08 18.75 10.47
N PRO A 106 -4.41 18.84 10.36
CA PRO A 106 -5.29 18.08 11.25
C PRO A 106 -5.28 16.58 11.01
N PHE A 107 -5.18 16.14 9.75
CA PHE A 107 -5.33 14.73 9.39
C PHE A 107 -4.00 14.02 9.06
N LEU A 108 -3.19 14.60 8.21
CA LEU A 108 -1.92 14.00 7.80
C LEU A 108 -0.79 14.40 8.74
N GLY A 109 -0.79 15.66 9.17
CA GLY A 109 0.23 16.21 10.03
C GLY A 109 0.34 15.61 11.44
N LYS A 110 -0.68 14.89 11.92
CA LYS A 110 -0.72 14.32 13.28
C LYS A 110 -0.69 12.78 13.31
N GLY A 111 -0.31 12.11 12.22
CA GLY A 111 -0.23 10.65 12.19
C GLY A 111 -1.58 9.92 12.16
N PHE A 112 -2.69 10.61 11.94
CA PHE A 112 -4.03 9.99 11.92
C PHE A 112 -4.25 9.05 10.74
N VAL A 113 -3.57 9.27 9.62
CA VAL A 113 -3.67 8.37 8.46
C VAL A 113 -3.19 6.98 8.82
N GLY A 114 -2.02 6.86 9.45
CA GLY A 114 -1.48 5.59 9.92
C GLY A 114 -2.42 4.90 10.90
N LEU A 115 -2.95 5.64 11.89
CA LEU A 115 -3.89 5.10 12.86
C LEU A 115 -5.19 4.60 12.20
N THR A 116 -5.75 5.37 11.26
CA THR A 116 -6.97 4.98 10.52
C THR A 116 -6.75 3.71 9.72
N LEU A 117 -5.60 3.58 9.07
CA LEU A 117 -5.23 2.37 8.33
C LEU A 117 -5.06 1.16 9.25
N LEU A 118 -4.37 1.32 10.38
CA LEU A 118 -4.18 0.25 11.36
C LEU A 118 -5.51 -0.26 11.91
N VAL A 119 -6.40 0.65 12.31
CA VAL A 119 -7.74 0.28 12.81
C VAL A 119 -8.56 -0.42 11.73
N SER A 120 -8.51 0.06 10.49
CA SER A 120 -9.20 -0.58 9.37
C SER A 120 -8.68 -1.99 9.08
N LEU A 121 -7.35 -2.18 9.10
CA LEU A 121 -6.73 -3.48 8.90
C LEU A 121 -7.04 -4.46 10.03
N LEU A 122 -7.03 -4.01 11.28
CA LEU A 122 -7.47 -4.82 12.41
C LEU A 122 -8.92 -5.26 12.25
N PHE A 123 -9.80 -4.36 11.83
CA PHE A 123 -11.19 -4.70 11.54
C PHE A 123 -11.29 -5.78 10.47
N PHE A 124 -10.54 -5.67 9.36
CA PHE A 124 -10.55 -6.68 8.30
C PHE A 124 -9.97 -8.01 8.77
N LEU A 125 -8.91 -7.97 9.56
CA LEU A 125 -8.28 -9.17 10.12
C LEU A 125 -9.24 -9.90 11.08
N PHE A 126 -9.83 -9.20 12.04
CA PHE A 126 -10.80 -9.79 12.97
C PHE A 126 -12.03 -10.34 12.25
N ARG A 127 -12.52 -9.62 11.22
CA ARG A 127 -13.61 -10.11 10.40
C ARG A 127 -13.29 -11.45 9.73
N ARG A 128 -12.03 -11.69 9.32
CA ARG A 128 -11.62 -12.96 8.71
C ARG A 128 -11.56 -14.12 9.69
N PHE A 129 -11.41 -13.87 10.99
CA PHE A 129 -11.52 -14.90 12.00
C PHE A 129 -12.97 -15.29 12.33
N SER A 130 -13.95 -14.53 11.86
CA SER A 130 -15.37 -14.76 12.13
C SER A 130 -16.04 -15.51 10.98
N SER A 131 -16.95 -16.46 11.31
CA SER A 131 -17.82 -17.13 10.33
C SER A 131 -18.82 -16.11 9.73
N PRO A 132 -19.22 -16.22 8.45
CA PRO A 132 -18.81 -17.23 7.46
C PRO A 132 -17.51 -16.87 6.70
N VAL A 133 -16.90 -15.72 6.95
CA VAL A 133 -15.73 -15.24 6.18
C VAL A 133 -14.52 -16.14 6.40
N ARG A 134 -14.34 -16.65 7.62
CA ARG A 134 -13.26 -17.58 7.96
C ARG A 134 -13.23 -18.81 7.04
N GLU A 135 -14.39 -19.35 6.72
CA GLU A 135 -14.53 -20.56 5.90
C GLU A 135 -14.19 -20.34 4.42
N LEU A 136 -14.28 -19.08 3.98
CA LEU A 136 -13.96 -18.66 2.61
C LEU A 136 -12.55 -18.07 2.48
N SER A 137 -11.84 -17.89 3.60
CA SER A 137 -10.52 -17.28 3.63
C SER A 137 -9.42 -18.32 3.44
N VAL A 138 -8.45 -18.01 2.60
CA VAL A 138 -7.25 -18.83 2.39
C VAL A 138 -6.08 -18.25 3.20
N PRO A 139 -5.04 -19.03 3.50
CA PRO A 139 -3.89 -18.56 4.29
C PRO A 139 -3.26 -17.28 3.74
N GLU A 140 -3.22 -17.11 2.42
CA GLU A 140 -2.67 -15.96 1.72
C GLU A 140 -3.36 -14.65 2.10
N ASP A 141 -4.67 -14.71 2.35
CA ASP A 141 -5.46 -13.54 2.77
C ASP A 141 -5.02 -13.01 4.14
N TYR A 142 -4.67 -13.92 5.05
CA TYR A 142 -4.18 -13.55 6.38
C TYR A 142 -2.76 -12.99 6.29
N TYR A 143 -1.87 -13.64 5.55
CA TYR A 143 -0.50 -13.17 5.35
C TYR A 143 -0.45 -11.77 4.76
N LEU A 144 -1.27 -11.50 3.75
CA LEU A 144 -1.31 -10.19 3.10
C LEU A 144 -1.77 -9.10 4.08
N LEU A 145 -2.84 -9.36 4.85
CA LEU A 145 -3.35 -8.41 5.84
C LEU A 145 -2.36 -8.17 6.98
N ILE A 146 -1.73 -9.23 7.50
CA ILE A 146 -0.74 -9.11 8.57
C ILE A 146 0.50 -8.37 8.07
N LEU A 147 0.99 -8.70 6.89
CA LEU A 147 2.15 -8.04 6.29
C LEU A 147 1.88 -6.56 6.11
N LEU A 148 0.73 -6.20 5.54
CA LEU A 148 0.34 -4.80 5.34
C LEU A 148 0.15 -4.07 6.68
N PHE A 149 -0.43 -4.73 7.68
CA PHE A 149 -0.56 -4.20 9.03
C PHE A 149 0.80 -3.87 9.64
N LEU A 150 1.77 -4.79 9.54
CA LEU A 150 3.12 -4.57 10.07
C LEU A 150 3.85 -3.44 9.33
N ILE A 151 3.74 -3.36 8.00
CA ILE A 151 4.32 -2.27 7.22
C ILE A 151 3.79 -0.92 7.70
N ILE A 152 2.48 -0.80 7.82
CA ILE A 152 1.85 0.44 8.25
C ILE A 152 2.17 0.74 9.72
N LEU A 153 2.24 -0.27 10.57
CA LEU A 153 2.62 -0.11 11.97
C LEU A 153 4.02 0.49 12.10
N PHE A 154 5.03 -0.09 11.44
CA PHE A 154 6.40 0.41 11.53
C PHE A 154 6.58 1.76 10.84
N GLY A 155 5.90 1.99 9.71
CA GLY A 155 5.87 3.31 9.07
C GLY A 155 5.23 4.37 9.96
N SER A 156 4.11 4.05 10.62
CA SER A 156 3.45 4.95 11.55
C SER A 156 4.29 5.23 12.80
N GLN A 157 5.02 4.25 13.31
CA GLN A 157 5.92 4.45 14.45
C GLN A 157 7.00 5.51 14.16
N MET A 158 7.58 5.50 12.97
CA MET A 158 8.56 6.52 12.55
C MET A 158 7.91 7.91 12.46
N ASP A 159 6.68 7.99 11.91
CA ASP A 159 5.95 9.25 11.80
C ASP A 159 5.53 9.77 13.18
N TRP A 160 5.03 8.90 14.06
CA TRP A 160 4.63 9.27 15.42
C TRP A 160 5.79 9.66 16.30
N ALA A 161 6.95 9.00 16.18
CA ALA A 161 8.16 9.36 16.91
C ALA A 161 8.55 10.81 16.63
N ARG A 162 8.53 11.20 15.37
CA ARG A 162 8.85 12.56 14.94
C ARG A 162 7.81 13.59 15.38
N ARG A 163 6.52 13.25 15.29
CA ARG A 163 5.43 14.23 15.48
C ARG A 163 4.98 14.39 16.94
N TRP A 164 5.02 13.29 17.70
CA TRP A 164 4.49 13.28 19.06
C TRP A 164 5.56 13.39 20.14
N TYR A 165 6.77 12.92 19.81
CA TYR A 165 7.87 12.85 20.78
C TYR A 165 9.06 13.74 20.41
N ASP A 166 8.97 14.46 19.29
CA ASP A 166 10.05 15.31 18.75
C ASP A 166 11.39 14.54 18.61
N TYR A 167 11.27 13.27 18.30
CA TYR A 167 12.38 12.32 18.25
C TYR A 167 12.54 11.79 16.82
N GLY A 168 12.82 12.68 15.89
CA GLY A 168 13.05 12.36 14.49
C GLY A 168 14.54 12.44 14.16
N GLU A 169 15.19 11.29 14.03
CA GLU A 169 16.61 11.25 13.69
C GLU A 169 16.87 11.44 12.19
N LEU A 170 15.86 11.22 11.36
CA LEU A 170 15.91 11.42 9.92
C LEU A 170 15.01 12.59 9.51
N SER A 171 15.62 13.55 8.82
CA SER A 171 14.89 14.65 8.21
C SER A 171 14.14 14.19 6.96
N LEU A 172 13.21 15.02 6.49
CA LEU A 172 12.54 14.78 5.20
C LEU A 172 13.55 14.75 4.04
N GLU A 173 14.61 15.56 4.15
CA GLU A 173 15.70 15.62 3.17
C GLU A 173 16.48 14.32 3.11
N ASP A 174 16.82 13.71 4.27
CA ASP A 174 17.52 12.42 4.32
C ASP A 174 16.73 11.32 3.57
N TYR A 175 15.40 11.29 3.72
CA TYR A 175 14.56 10.35 2.97
C TYR A 175 14.54 10.67 1.47
N ARG A 176 14.45 11.94 1.11
CA ARG A 176 14.43 12.41 -0.29
C ARG A 176 15.73 12.07 -0.99
N ASP A 177 16.84 12.34 -0.35
CA ASP A 177 18.18 12.03 -0.86
C ASP A 177 18.36 10.54 -1.07
N TYR A 178 17.93 9.73 -0.11
CA TYR A 178 17.96 8.27 -0.24
C TYR A 178 17.15 7.79 -1.45
N PHE A 179 15.90 8.20 -1.59
CA PHE A 179 15.06 7.79 -2.72
C PHE A 179 15.61 8.30 -4.05
N THR A 180 16.08 9.53 -4.11
CA THR A 180 16.67 10.13 -5.31
C THR A 180 17.94 9.38 -5.72
N SER A 181 18.78 8.99 -4.75
CA SER A 181 19.99 8.20 -5.00
C SER A 181 19.67 6.81 -5.57
N LEU A 182 18.61 6.16 -5.09
CA LEU A 182 18.14 4.88 -5.63
C LEU A 182 17.65 5.04 -7.08
N ILE A 183 16.84 6.06 -7.37
CA ILE A 183 16.34 6.33 -8.71
C ILE A 183 17.48 6.65 -9.69
N ALA A 184 18.49 7.38 -9.22
CA ALA A 184 19.69 7.70 -9.99
C ALA A 184 20.65 6.51 -10.18
N PHE A 185 20.36 5.34 -9.60
CA PHE A 185 21.26 4.17 -9.58
C PHE A 185 22.63 4.47 -8.95
N ARG A 186 22.68 5.38 -7.99
CA ARG A 186 23.85 5.75 -7.20
C ARG A 186 23.49 5.73 -5.72
N PRO A 187 23.23 4.55 -5.14
CA PRO A 187 22.64 4.44 -3.81
C PRO A 187 23.57 5.03 -2.75
N GLU A 188 23.07 6.03 -2.06
CA GLU A 188 23.68 6.65 -0.89
C GLU A 188 22.75 6.42 0.30
N LEU A 189 23.29 5.80 1.36
CA LEU A 189 22.55 5.62 2.59
C LEU A 189 22.70 6.85 3.47
N PRO A 190 21.61 7.40 4.03
CA PRO A 190 21.73 8.49 5.00
C PRO A 190 22.58 8.04 6.18
N TYR A 191 23.54 8.86 6.56
CA TYR A 191 24.46 8.55 7.67
C TYR A 191 23.66 8.22 8.95
N ASN A 192 22.66 9.01 9.26
CA ASN A 192 21.79 8.84 10.42
C ASN A 192 20.96 7.56 10.37
N ALA A 193 20.57 7.06 9.20
CA ALA A 193 19.79 5.82 9.05
C ALA A 193 20.55 4.57 9.54
N THR A 194 21.87 4.61 9.57
CA THR A 194 22.71 3.47 9.96
C THR A 194 23.18 3.52 11.41
N PHE A 195 23.13 4.68 12.05
CA PHE A 195 23.69 4.90 13.39
C PHE A 195 22.64 5.28 14.45
N SER A 196 21.42 5.57 14.04
CA SER A 196 20.39 6.00 14.96
C SER A 196 19.69 4.83 15.68
N GLY A 197 19.13 5.07 16.86
CA GLY A 197 18.34 4.08 17.60
C GLY A 197 17.05 3.66 16.89
N HIS A 198 16.56 4.47 15.92
CA HIS A 198 15.38 4.21 15.11
C HIS A 198 15.68 3.53 13.76
N SER A 199 16.94 3.29 13.43
CA SER A 199 17.33 2.57 12.21
C SER A 199 16.63 1.22 12.08
N PHE A 200 16.37 0.55 13.19
CA PHE A 200 15.65 -0.73 13.21
C PHE A 200 14.23 -0.61 12.64
N MET A 201 13.48 0.44 12.98
CA MET A 201 12.11 0.66 12.48
C MET A 201 12.11 0.92 10.97
N LEU A 202 13.03 1.76 10.48
CA LEU A 202 13.20 2.01 9.05
C LEU A 202 13.53 0.72 8.29
N ILE A 203 14.51 -0.03 8.76
CA ILE A 203 14.97 -1.25 8.11
C ILE A 203 13.87 -2.28 8.07
N LEU A 204 13.15 -2.44 9.17
CA LEU A 204 12.04 -3.38 9.26
C LEU A 204 10.87 -2.95 8.35
N HIS A 205 10.54 -1.65 8.32
CA HIS A 205 9.54 -1.12 7.39
C HIS A 205 9.91 -1.39 5.93
N VAL A 206 11.13 -1.05 5.52
CA VAL A 206 11.59 -1.27 4.14
C VAL A 206 11.69 -2.77 3.81
N PHE A 207 12.16 -3.60 4.74
CA PHE A 207 12.21 -5.05 4.56
C PHE A 207 10.82 -5.63 4.29
N LEU A 208 9.83 -5.29 5.13
CA LEU A 208 8.46 -5.76 4.99
C LEU A 208 7.79 -5.20 3.72
N ALA A 209 8.07 -3.94 3.37
CA ALA A 209 7.59 -3.34 2.12
C ALA A 209 8.16 -4.06 0.89
N ASN A 210 9.44 -4.41 0.91
CA ASN A 210 10.05 -5.21 -0.15
C ASN A 210 9.40 -6.59 -0.27
N LEU A 211 9.16 -7.27 0.85
CA LEU A 211 8.43 -8.54 0.86
C LEU A 211 7.02 -8.38 0.29
N PHE A 212 6.31 -7.32 0.69
CA PHE A 212 4.98 -7.03 0.17
C PHE A 212 4.99 -6.85 -1.34
N LEU A 213 5.89 -6.06 -1.91
CA LEU A 213 6.00 -5.84 -3.35
C LEU A 213 6.28 -7.13 -4.11
N ILE A 214 7.16 -7.99 -3.58
CA ILE A 214 7.47 -9.29 -4.18
C ILE A 214 6.23 -10.19 -4.13
N PHE A 215 5.63 -10.37 -2.97
CA PHE A 215 4.50 -11.28 -2.80
C PHE A 215 3.21 -10.77 -3.44
N PHE A 216 2.98 -9.46 -3.45
CA PHE A 216 1.80 -8.86 -4.07
C PHE A 216 1.63 -9.30 -5.53
N PHE A 217 2.73 -9.42 -6.25
CA PHE A 217 2.70 -9.96 -7.61
C PHE A 217 2.20 -11.41 -7.66
N PHE A 218 2.64 -12.24 -6.75
CA PHE A 218 2.27 -13.67 -6.72
C PHE A 218 0.84 -13.88 -6.22
N PHE A 219 0.41 -13.17 -5.19
CA PHE A 219 -0.91 -13.34 -4.57
C PHE A 219 -2.05 -12.70 -5.38
N GLN A 220 -1.83 -11.57 -6.02
CA GLN A 220 -2.83 -10.90 -6.84
C GLN A 220 -3.24 -11.70 -8.10
N SER A 221 -2.49 -12.75 -8.44
CA SER A 221 -2.84 -13.60 -9.58
C SER A 221 -4.12 -14.41 -9.38
N MET A 222 -4.53 -14.66 -8.14
CA MET A 222 -5.71 -15.48 -7.86
C MET A 222 -7.00 -14.64 -7.77
N HIS A 223 -6.99 -13.47 -7.12
CA HIS A 223 -8.21 -12.70 -6.88
C HIS A 223 -8.66 -11.78 -8.02
N ALA A 224 -7.73 -11.20 -8.77
CA ALA A 224 -8.09 -10.35 -9.91
C ALA A 224 -8.69 -11.15 -11.08
N PHE A 225 -8.33 -12.42 -11.23
CA PHE A 225 -8.92 -13.30 -12.25
C PHE A 225 -10.34 -13.75 -11.91
N LEU A 226 -10.65 -13.94 -10.63
CA LEU A 226 -11.99 -14.38 -10.18
C LEU A 226 -13.01 -13.25 -10.13
N SER A 227 -12.59 -11.99 -10.13
CA SER A 227 -13.50 -10.85 -10.12
C SER A 227 -13.83 -10.29 -11.50
N LEU A 228 -13.16 -10.76 -12.56
CA LEU A 228 -13.37 -10.35 -13.96
C LEU A 228 -14.11 -11.40 -14.79
N HIS A 229 -14.45 -12.53 -14.21
CA HIS A 229 -15.34 -13.56 -14.73
C HIS A 229 -16.64 -13.52 -13.93
#